data_0fc321104f7ddf5d6abb32fa24ea6ef5
#
_entry.id   0fc321104f7ddf5d6abb32fa24ea6ef5
#
_cell.length_a   1.000
_cell.length_b   1.000
_cell.length_c   1.000
_cell.angle_alpha   90.00
_cell.angle_beta   90.00
_cell.angle_gamma   90.00
#
_symmetry.space_group_name_H-M   'P 1'
#
loop_
_entity.id
_entity.type
_entity.pdbx_description
1 polymer ?
#
loop_
_entity_poly.entity_id
_entity_poly.type
_entity_poly.pdbx_seq_one_letter_code
_entity_poly.pdbx_strand_id
1 'polypeptide(L)'
;MKQKLKIFIILLIGFQLCACSHKAELKVMTWNIWHGGLHGSKADNFQKDTVNTLNILKVIEQNNPDIIFMQETYCCGMGIAKEAGYHYSWRASSNLSIHSKYPITDTINIYKPFNSQGVIIDVDGEKLMCFNLWLHYLPDYFNDIKTMTPDSLVLGEEKTRLSEIRAILKEINLLGENFDGPIILGGDLNSGSHLDWIESTKKWHYNKIVEWPVSKLLLENGFIDSFREANPDPLQTMDGTGGFLNDEKISDRIDYIYYKGKHLKTKTSRIVKEDPPGGFFNSDHRAIISVFYMN
;
A
#
# COMPACT_ATOMS: atom_id res chain seq x y z
N MET A 1 50.63 56.13 -41.58
CA MET A 1 49.45 55.95 -40.80
C MET A 1 49.20 54.45 -40.67
N LYS A 2 49.42 53.86 -39.47
CA LYS A 2 49.21 52.47 -39.20
C LYS A 2 47.92 52.30 -38.32
N GLN A 3 46.86 51.80 -38.86
CA GLN A 3 45.67 51.48 -38.11
C GLN A 3 45.88 50.19 -37.29
N LYS A 4 45.70 50.29 -35.98
CA LYS A 4 45.75 49.14 -35.06
C LYS A 4 44.34 48.53 -34.96
N LEU A 5 44.19 47.31 -35.46
CA LEU A 5 42.98 46.53 -35.34
C LEU A 5 42.90 45.97 -33.91
N LYS A 6 41.91 46.37 -33.13
CA LYS A 6 41.64 45.79 -31.81
C LYS A 6 40.70 44.60 -31.97
N ILE A 7 41.22 43.41 -31.73
CA ILE A 7 40.42 42.18 -31.68
C ILE A 7 39.80 42.11 -30.27
N PHE A 8 38.46 42.16 -30.22
CA PHE A 8 37.69 41.89 -29.00
C PHE A 8 37.41 40.39 -28.96
N ILE A 9 38.05 39.67 -28.01
CA ILE A 9 37.73 38.28 -27.72
C ILE A 9 36.59 38.30 -26.70
N ILE A 10 35.38 37.93 -27.12
CA ILE A 10 34.22 37.68 -26.23
C ILE A 10 34.38 36.28 -25.71
N LEU A 11 34.77 36.13 -24.45
CA LEU A 11 34.69 34.83 -23.72
C LEU A 11 33.22 34.56 -23.40
N LEU A 12 32.59 33.64 -24.14
CA LEU A 12 31.31 33.03 -23.75
C LEU A 12 31.62 32.03 -22.62
N ILE A 13 31.36 32.44 -21.38
CA ILE A 13 31.33 31.53 -20.24
C ILE A 13 29.99 30.80 -20.31
N GLY A 14 30.01 29.57 -20.83
CA GLY A 14 28.87 28.66 -20.78
C GLY A 14 28.59 28.25 -19.33
N PHE A 15 27.59 28.84 -18.74
CA PHE A 15 27.01 28.30 -17.50
C PHE A 15 26.34 26.97 -17.85
N GLN A 16 27.00 25.85 -17.64
CA GLN A 16 26.36 24.55 -17.51
C GLN A 16 25.52 24.59 -16.24
N LEU A 17 24.26 24.91 -16.39
CA LEU A 17 23.24 24.61 -15.36
C LEU A 17 23.22 23.08 -15.21
N CYS A 18 23.92 22.60 -14.18
CA CYS A 18 23.73 21.24 -13.70
C CYS A 18 22.29 21.17 -13.16
N ALA A 19 21.35 20.85 -14.03
CA ALA A 19 19.99 20.53 -13.63
C ALA A 19 20.10 19.26 -12.76
N CYS A 20 20.15 19.43 -11.46
CA CYS A 20 19.80 18.36 -10.54
C CYS A 20 18.38 17.96 -10.89
N SER A 21 18.19 16.90 -11.68
CA SER A 21 16.88 16.32 -11.89
C SER A 21 16.41 15.79 -10.54
N HIS A 22 15.63 16.56 -9.82
CA HIS A 22 14.86 16.01 -8.71
C HIS A 22 13.95 14.95 -9.32
N LYS A 23 14.25 13.70 -9.00
CA LYS A 23 13.33 12.61 -9.35
C LYS A 23 12.00 12.90 -8.68
N ALA A 24 10.93 12.88 -9.45
CA ALA A 24 9.60 13.02 -8.89
C ALA A 24 9.35 11.90 -7.87
N GLU A 25 8.75 12.25 -6.76
CA GLU A 25 8.41 11.29 -5.70
C GLU A 25 6.91 11.08 -5.69
N LEU A 26 6.52 9.82 -5.57
CA LEU A 26 5.13 9.40 -5.42
C LEU A 26 4.93 8.74 -4.07
N LYS A 27 4.02 9.26 -3.27
CA LYS A 27 3.71 8.75 -1.95
C LYS A 27 2.40 7.97 -1.98
N VAL A 28 2.46 6.68 -1.69
CA VAL A 28 1.31 5.77 -1.70
C VAL A 28 1.07 5.24 -0.31
N MET A 29 -0.18 5.22 0.11
CA MET A 29 -0.63 4.64 1.39
C MET A 29 -1.63 3.52 1.13
N THR A 30 -1.58 2.46 1.93
CA THR A 30 -2.67 1.49 2.09
C THR A 30 -3.11 1.45 3.54
N TRP A 31 -4.42 1.39 3.78
CA TRP A 31 -4.98 1.33 5.12
C TRP A 31 -6.37 0.70 5.16
N ASN A 32 -6.49 -0.39 5.89
CA ASN A 32 -7.78 -0.88 6.35
C ASN A 32 -8.26 0.05 7.48
N ILE A 33 -9.35 0.79 7.25
CA ILE A 33 -9.85 1.81 8.19
C ILE A 33 -10.91 1.26 9.15
N TRP A 34 -11.05 -0.07 9.20
CA TRP A 34 -11.96 -0.78 10.08
C TRP A 34 -13.40 -0.26 10.08
N HIS A 35 -14.25 -0.90 9.31
CA HIS A 35 -15.69 -0.58 9.21
C HIS A 35 -16.00 0.90 8.93
N GLY A 36 -15.20 1.55 8.07
CA GLY A 36 -15.38 2.96 7.75
C GLY A 36 -15.01 3.91 8.90
N GLY A 37 -14.21 3.42 9.87
CA GLY A 37 -13.85 4.17 11.06
C GLY A 37 -14.94 4.19 12.13
N LEU A 38 -15.94 3.31 12.05
CA LEU A 38 -17.08 3.25 12.99
C LEU A 38 -16.94 2.17 14.06
N HIS A 39 -15.77 1.57 14.19
CA HIS A 39 -15.53 0.53 15.20
C HIS A 39 -15.79 1.08 16.62
N GLY A 40 -16.30 0.21 17.50
CA GLY A 40 -16.66 0.59 18.87
C GLY A 40 -18.04 1.20 19.03
N SER A 41 -18.68 1.73 17.98
CA SER A 41 -20.13 1.88 17.96
C SER A 41 -20.71 0.48 17.73
N LYS A 42 -21.63 0.05 18.59
CA LYS A 42 -22.34 -1.22 18.36
C LYS A 42 -22.80 -1.24 16.93
N ALA A 43 -22.38 -2.28 16.17
CA ALA A 43 -22.46 -2.40 14.73
C ALA A 43 -23.88 -2.20 14.13
N ASP A 44 -24.89 -2.14 14.95
CA ASP A 44 -26.31 -2.02 14.58
C ASP A 44 -26.79 -0.58 14.43
N ASN A 45 -26.00 0.41 14.82
CA ASN A 45 -26.32 1.82 14.64
C ASN A 45 -25.16 2.50 13.91
N PHE A 46 -25.23 2.62 12.60
CA PHE A 46 -24.37 3.45 11.75
C PHE A 46 -24.51 4.95 12.07
N GLN A 47 -24.56 5.30 13.35
CA GLN A 47 -24.40 6.69 13.75
C GLN A 47 -22.95 7.07 13.49
N LYS A 48 -22.78 8.10 12.69
CA LYS A 48 -21.48 8.72 12.41
C LYS A 48 -20.78 8.98 13.75
N ASP A 49 -19.85 8.11 14.10
CA ASP A 49 -18.86 8.45 15.11
C ASP A 49 -17.89 9.45 14.49
N THR A 50 -18.25 10.73 14.61
CA THR A 50 -17.47 11.83 14.03
C THR A 50 -16.06 11.88 14.61
N VAL A 51 -15.84 11.41 15.83
CA VAL A 51 -14.52 11.40 16.47
C VAL A 51 -13.60 10.44 15.75
N ASN A 52 -14.06 9.23 15.45
CA ASN A 52 -13.26 8.22 14.78
C ASN A 52 -12.92 8.61 13.35
N THR A 53 -13.89 9.09 12.57
CA THR A 53 -13.64 9.56 11.21
C THR A 53 -12.70 10.77 11.17
N LEU A 54 -12.76 11.66 12.16
CA LEU A 54 -11.82 12.78 12.31
C LEU A 54 -10.40 12.31 12.66
N ASN A 55 -10.24 11.25 13.43
CA ASN A 55 -8.91 10.68 13.70
C ASN A 55 -8.30 10.06 12.46
N ILE A 56 -9.09 9.33 11.65
CA ILE A 56 -8.62 8.81 10.35
C ILE A 56 -8.20 9.95 9.44
N LEU A 57 -9.02 11.00 9.33
CA LEU A 57 -8.70 12.20 8.55
C LEU A 57 -7.35 12.79 8.97
N LYS A 58 -7.13 13.00 10.28
CA LYS A 58 -5.87 13.55 10.80
C LYS A 58 -4.65 12.67 10.45
N VAL A 59 -4.77 11.34 10.50
CA VAL A 59 -3.68 10.44 10.09
C VAL A 59 -3.35 10.63 8.61
N ILE A 60 -4.37 10.74 7.75
CA ILE A 60 -4.20 10.97 6.32
C ILE A 60 -3.54 12.33 6.07
N GLU A 61 -4.03 13.39 6.69
CA GLU A 61 -3.49 14.76 6.55
C GLU A 61 -2.03 14.83 7.01
N GLN A 62 -1.70 14.25 8.17
CA GLN A 62 -0.33 14.22 8.70
C GLN A 62 0.64 13.54 7.76
N ASN A 63 0.22 12.46 7.12
CA ASN A 63 1.06 11.68 6.22
C ASN A 63 1.01 12.17 4.78
N ASN A 64 -0.07 12.84 4.38
CA ASN A 64 -0.28 13.50 3.10
C ASN A 64 0.11 12.63 1.89
N PRO A 65 -0.45 11.40 1.73
CA PRO A 65 -0.17 10.55 0.58
C PRO A 65 -0.76 11.15 -0.72
N ASP A 66 -0.18 10.79 -1.86
CA ASP A 66 -0.68 11.20 -3.17
C ASP A 66 -1.76 10.25 -3.67
N ILE A 67 -1.60 8.96 -3.34
CA ILE A 67 -2.57 7.90 -3.62
C ILE A 67 -2.83 7.15 -2.31
N ILE A 68 -4.10 6.82 -2.03
CA ILE A 68 -4.48 6.00 -0.89
C ILE A 68 -5.43 4.88 -1.32
N PHE A 69 -5.10 3.67 -0.92
CA PHE A 69 -5.94 2.48 -0.99
C PHE A 69 -6.58 2.25 0.36
N MET A 70 -7.90 2.33 0.43
CA MET A 70 -8.63 2.08 1.66
C MET A 70 -9.41 0.77 1.56
N GLN A 71 -9.36 -0.03 2.61
CA GLN A 71 -10.15 -1.23 2.80
C GLN A 71 -11.16 -0.99 3.93
N GLU A 72 -12.25 -1.73 3.91
CA GLU A 72 -13.38 -1.60 4.83
C GLU A 72 -13.97 -0.18 4.90
N THR A 73 -14.07 0.45 3.75
CA THR A 73 -14.47 1.88 3.64
C THR A 73 -15.95 2.11 3.94
N TYR A 74 -16.78 1.13 3.67
CA TYR A 74 -18.25 1.10 3.88
C TYR A 74 -18.93 2.46 3.64
N CYS A 75 -19.50 3.09 4.70
CA CYS A 75 -20.22 4.34 4.57
C CYS A 75 -19.33 5.58 4.42
N CYS A 76 -18.10 5.55 4.94
CA CYS A 76 -17.44 6.79 5.34
C CYS A 76 -16.14 7.07 4.58
N GLY A 77 -15.46 6.07 4.02
CA GLY A 77 -14.16 6.24 3.35
C GLY A 77 -14.17 7.30 2.25
N MET A 78 -15.22 7.36 1.44
CA MET A 78 -15.35 8.39 0.39
C MET A 78 -15.47 9.80 0.96
N GLY A 79 -16.21 9.97 2.07
CA GLY A 79 -16.34 11.25 2.75
C GLY A 79 -15.04 11.71 3.39
N ILE A 80 -14.34 10.78 4.08
CA ILE A 80 -13.03 11.03 4.69
C ILE A 80 -12.02 11.49 3.65
N ALA A 81 -11.92 10.78 2.52
CA ALA A 81 -10.99 11.12 1.46
C ALA A 81 -11.30 12.48 0.81
N LYS A 82 -12.58 12.80 0.63
CA LYS A 82 -13.00 14.12 0.14
C LYS A 82 -12.58 15.25 1.08
N GLU A 83 -12.79 15.09 2.38
CA GLU A 83 -12.35 16.05 3.39
C GLU A 83 -10.82 16.17 3.44
N ALA A 84 -10.08 15.08 3.20
CA ALA A 84 -8.62 15.07 3.08
C ALA A 84 -8.11 15.71 1.76
N GLY A 85 -9.00 16.22 0.91
CA GLY A 85 -8.61 16.93 -0.31
C GLY A 85 -8.37 16.07 -1.54
N TYR A 86 -8.79 14.81 -1.55
CA TYR A 86 -8.72 13.98 -2.74
C TYR A 86 -9.82 14.35 -3.75
N HIS A 87 -9.42 14.73 -4.94
CA HIS A 87 -10.33 15.14 -6.01
C HIS A 87 -10.79 13.97 -6.88
N TYR A 88 -9.99 12.91 -6.95
CA TYR A 88 -10.27 11.73 -7.76
C TYR A 88 -10.44 10.53 -6.86
N SER A 89 -11.56 9.86 -6.99
CA SER A 89 -11.92 8.71 -6.16
C SER A 89 -12.69 7.68 -6.95
N TRP A 90 -12.38 6.41 -6.72
CA TRP A 90 -13.12 5.28 -7.26
C TRP A 90 -13.50 4.28 -6.18
N ARG A 91 -14.71 3.77 -6.26
CA ARG A 91 -15.24 2.74 -5.38
C ARG A 91 -16.09 1.75 -6.16
N ALA A 92 -15.57 0.53 -6.39
CA ALA A 92 -16.29 -0.54 -7.08
C ALA A 92 -17.31 -1.25 -6.17
N SER A 93 -17.10 -1.22 -4.85
CA SER A 93 -17.98 -1.85 -3.85
C SER A 93 -18.01 -1.04 -2.56
N SER A 94 -18.76 -1.50 -1.57
CA SER A 94 -18.74 -0.88 -0.24
C SER A 94 -17.43 -1.10 0.52
N ASN A 95 -16.64 -2.12 0.18
CA ASN A 95 -15.45 -2.52 0.92
C ASN A 95 -14.20 -1.75 0.55
N LEU A 96 -14.00 -1.45 -0.74
CA LEU A 96 -12.75 -0.90 -1.27
C LEU A 96 -12.95 0.47 -1.89
N SER A 97 -11.97 1.36 -1.70
CA SER A 97 -11.88 2.61 -2.45
C SER A 97 -10.42 2.98 -2.74
N ILE A 98 -10.22 3.67 -3.87
CA ILE A 98 -8.93 4.26 -4.28
C ILE A 98 -9.15 5.75 -4.39
N HIS A 99 -8.25 6.53 -3.82
CA HIS A 99 -8.28 7.99 -3.84
C HIS A 99 -6.94 8.53 -4.32
N SER A 100 -6.97 9.56 -5.15
CA SER A 100 -5.79 10.14 -5.76
C SER A 100 -5.87 11.65 -5.83
N LYS A 101 -4.74 12.33 -5.69
CA LYS A 101 -4.57 13.74 -6.03
C LYS A 101 -4.43 13.94 -7.54
N TYR A 102 -4.02 12.89 -8.25
CA TYR A 102 -3.85 12.86 -9.70
C TYR A 102 -5.09 12.30 -10.40
N PRO A 103 -5.33 12.66 -11.67
CA PRO A 103 -6.49 12.18 -12.42
C PRO A 103 -6.57 10.66 -12.51
N ILE A 104 -7.72 10.10 -12.15
CA ILE A 104 -8.10 8.73 -12.49
C ILE A 104 -8.66 8.77 -13.91
N THR A 105 -7.94 8.16 -14.87
CA THR A 105 -8.31 8.20 -16.30
C THR A 105 -9.10 6.99 -16.74
N ASP A 106 -9.03 5.89 -16.00
CA ASP A 106 -9.81 4.69 -16.28
C ASP A 106 -10.04 3.87 -15.01
N THR A 107 -11.06 3.02 -15.03
CA THR A 107 -11.43 2.11 -13.93
C THR A 107 -11.38 0.66 -14.39
N ILE A 108 -10.83 -0.21 -13.55
CA ILE A 108 -10.57 -1.60 -13.86
C ILE A 108 -11.34 -2.48 -12.88
N ASN A 109 -12.21 -3.33 -13.43
CA ASN A 109 -12.90 -4.35 -12.65
C ASN A 109 -12.22 -5.69 -12.91
N ILE A 110 -11.67 -6.29 -11.85
CA ILE A 110 -11.07 -7.62 -11.88
C ILE A 110 -11.63 -8.46 -10.75
N TYR A 111 -11.73 -9.79 -10.96
CA TYR A 111 -12.18 -10.75 -9.97
C TYR A 111 -13.54 -10.34 -9.37
N LYS A 112 -13.62 -10.11 -8.05
CA LYS A 112 -14.83 -9.70 -7.33
C LYS A 112 -14.68 -8.27 -6.82
N PRO A 113 -15.63 -7.35 -7.10
CA PRO A 113 -15.52 -5.94 -6.68
C PRO A 113 -15.37 -5.73 -5.16
N PHE A 114 -15.82 -6.70 -4.35
CA PHE A 114 -15.64 -6.65 -2.89
C PHE A 114 -14.21 -6.94 -2.46
N ASN A 115 -13.46 -7.73 -3.24
CA ASN A 115 -12.12 -8.21 -2.92
C ASN A 115 -11.02 -7.48 -3.69
N SER A 116 -11.37 -6.90 -4.86
CA SER A 116 -10.38 -6.25 -5.72
C SER A 116 -11.00 -5.17 -6.58
N GLN A 117 -10.26 -4.10 -6.79
CA GLN A 117 -10.58 -3.05 -7.76
C GLN A 117 -9.30 -2.42 -8.28
N GLY A 118 -9.34 -1.83 -9.46
CA GLY A 118 -8.22 -1.15 -10.04
C GLY A 118 -8.61 0.16 -10.74
N VAL A 119 -7.60 0.99 -10.98
CA VAL A 119 -7.69 2.24 -11.73
C VAL A 119 -6.41 2.47 -12.53
N ILE A 120 -6.51 3.31 -13.57
CA ILE A 120 -5.35 3.95 -14.20
C ILE A 120 -5.30 5.39 -13.72
N ILE A 121 -4.16 5.79 -13.16
CA ILE A 121 -3.89 7.14 -12.68
C ILE A 121 -2.85 7.77 -13.59
N ASP A 122 -3.08 9.02 -14.00
CA ASP A 122 -2.14 9.82 -14.75
C ASP A 122 -1.35 10.71 -13.78
N VAL A 123 -0.10 10.34 -13.55
CA VAL A 123 0.81 11.08 -12.67
C VAL A 123 1.73 11.93 -13.54
N ASP A 124 1.32 13.17 -13.82
CA ASP A 124 2.08 14.13 -14.61
C ASP A 124 2.49 13.61 -16.01
N GLY A 125 1.62 12.82 -16.64
CA GLY A 125 1.82 12.23 -17.97
C GLY A 125 2.28 10.76 -17.94
N GLU A 126 2.72 10.25 -16.80
CA GLU A 126 3.06 8.84 -16.60
C GLU A 126 1.83 8.06 -16.13
N LYS A 127 1.46 7.04 -16.87
CA LYS A 127 0.31 6.21 -16.51
C LYS A 127 0.71 5.11 -15.52
N LEU A 128 -0.03 5.04 -14.44
CA LEU A 128 0.17 4.09 -13.34
C LEU A 128 -1.07 3.22 -13.20
N MET A 129 -0.92 1.90 -13.25
CA MET A 129 -1.99 0.96 -12.98
C MET A 129 -1.99 0.61 -11.49
N CYS A 130 -3.07 0.90 -10.79
CA CYS A 130 -3.19 0.73 -9.34
C CYS A 130 -4.29 -0.25 -9.00
N PHE A 131 -4.01 -1.19 -8.10
CA PHE A 131 -4.99 -2.15 -7.57
C PHE A 131 -5.07 -2.07 -6.05
N ASN A 132 -6.30 -2.08 -5.55
CA ASN A 132 -6.61 -2.18 -4.13
C ASN A 132 -7.27 -3.52 -3.85
N LEU A 133 -6.72 -4.28 -2.88
CA LEU A 133 -7.15 -5.63 -2.56
C LEU A 133 -7.59 -5.76 -1.10
N TRP A 134 -8.53 -6.67 -0.87
CA TRP A 134 -8.87 -7.21 0.43
C TRP A 134 -9.12 -8.71 0.26
N LEU A 135 -8.18 -9.54 0.70
CA LEU A 135 -8.32 -10.98 0.58
C LEU A 135 -9.09 -11.54 1.77
N HIS A 136 -9.63 -12.74 1.60
CA HIS A 136 -10.49 -13.36 2.59
C HIS A 136 -9.79 -13.56 3.94
N TYR A 137 -10.41 -13.15 5.03
CA TYR A 137 -9.82 -13.21 6.39
C TYR A 137 -9.78 -14.62 6.99
N LEU A 138 -10.61 -15.57 6.50
CA LEU A 138 -10.61 -16.95 7.01
C LEU A 138 -9.69 -17.86 6.17
N PRO A 139 -9.08 -18.89 6.79
CA PRO A 139 -9.05 -19.10 8.22
C PRO A 139 -8.30 -17.98 8.94
N ASP A 140 -8.86 -17.54 10.07
CA ASP A 140 -8.21 -16.55 10.93
C ASP A 140 -7.10 -17.26 11.72
N TYR A 141 -5.86 -17.10 11.25
CA TYR A 141 -4.72 -17.76 11.87
C TYR A 141 -4.27 -17.10 13.18
N PHE A 142 -4.65 -15.84 13.43
CA PHE A 142 -4.23 -15.14 14.66
C PHE A 142 -4.76 -15.82 15.92
N ASN A 143 -5.99 -16.32 15.88
CA ASN A 143 -6.60 -17.01 17.02
C ASN A 143 -5.95 -18.37 17.29
N ASP A 144 -5.56 -19.10 16.25
CA ASP A 144 -5.11 -20.48 16.35
C ASP A 144 -3.61 -20.68 16.12
N ILE A 145 -2.89 -19.59 15.86
CA ILE A 145 -1.48 -19.61 15.45
C ILE A 145 -0.57 -20.41 16.42
N LYS A 146 -0.89 -20.41 17.72
CA LYS A 146 -0.13 -21.15 18.74
C LYS A 146 -0.16 -22.66 18.48
N THR A 147 -1.28 -23.19 18.03
CA THR A 147 -1.54 -24.62 17.86
C THR A 147 -1.37 -25.12 16.43
N MET A 148 -1.54 -24.25 15.44
CA MET A 148 -1.41 -24.60 14.02
C MET A 148 0.05 -24.94 13.65
N THR A 149 0.22 -25.93 12.78
CA THR A 149 1.53 -26.22 12.18
C THR A 149 1.79 -25.31 10.98
N PRO A 150 3.05 -25.09 10.54
CA PRO A 150 3.36 -24.37 9.31
C PRO A 150 2.58 -24.90 8.10
N ASP A 151 2.52 -26.22 7.94
CA ASP A 151 1.79 -26.85 6.83
C ASP A 151 0.29 -26.56 6.88
N SER A 152 -0.31 -26.56 8.08
CA SER A 152 -1.74 -26.24 8.24
C SER A 152 -2.05 -24.77 7.92
N LEU A 153 -1.12 -23.86 8.22
CA LEU A 153 -1.23 -22.43 7.87
C LEU A 153 -1.21 -22.25 6.33
N VAL A 154 -0.24 -22.87 5.66
CA VAL A 154 -0.14 -22.86 4.19
C VAL A 154 -1.38 -23.47 3.54
N LEU A 155 -1.82 -24.66 4.01
CA LEU A 155 -3.00 -25.35 3.49
C LEU A 155 -4.29 -24.54 3.68
N GLY A 156 -4.37 -23.77 4.78
CA GLY A 156 -5.49 -22.85 5.03
C GLY A 156 -5.61 -21.77 3.96
N GLU A 157 -4.48 -21.26 3.45
CA GLU A 157 -4.48 -20.25 2.40
C GLU A 157 -4.85 -20.80 1.02
N GLU A 158 -4.52 -22.05 0.71
CA GLU A 158 -4.71 -22.60 -0.63
C GLU A 158 -6.15 -22.50 -1.14
N LYS A 159 -7.13 -22.70 -0.26
CA LYS A 159 -8.57 -22.66 -0.58
C LYS A 159 -9.19 -21.27 -0.54
N THR A 160 -8.49 -20.30 0.00
CA THR A 160 -8.99 -18.93 0.22
C THR A 160 -8.07 -17.93 -0.47
N ARG A 161 -7.22 -17.25 0.28
CA ARG A 161 -6.33 -16.14 -0.17
C ARG A 161 -5.47 -16.48 -1.38
N LEU A 162 -4.87 -17.67 -1.41
CA LEU A 162 -4.05 -18.10 -2.54
C LEU A 162 -4.88 -18.31 -3.81
N SER A 163 -6.09 -18.87 -3.68
CA SER A 163 -7.02 -19.01 -4.80
C SER A 163 -7.47 -17.65 -5.33
N GLU A 164 -7.75 -16.70 -4.44
CA GLU A 164 -8.15 -15.34 -4.81
C GLU A 164 -7.03 -14.59 -5.52
N ILE A 165 -5.83 -14.57 -4.94
CA ILE A 165 -4.70 -13.85 -5.55
C ILE A 165 -4.26 -14.46 -6.89
N ARG A 166 -4.37 -15.78 -7.08
CA ARG A 166 -4.14 -16.42 -8.39
C ARG A 166 -5.11 -15.90 -9.46
N ALA A 167 -6.38 -15.80 -9.12
CA ALA A 167 -7.38 -15.27 -10.06
C ALA A 167 -7.12 -13.80 -10.38
N ILE A 168 -6.83 -12.99 -9.37
CA ILE A 168 -6.51 -11.57 -9.51
C ILE A 168 -5.24 -11.38 -10.37
N LEU A 169 -4.15 -12.08 -10.07
CA LEU A 169 -2.89 -11.97 -10.81
C LEU A 169 -3.02 -12.41 -12.26
N LYS A 170 -3.86 -13.40 -12.55
CA LYS A 170 -4.16 -13.79 -13.93
C LYS A 170 -4.71 -12.61 -14.74
N GLU A 171 -5.66 -11.88 -14.18
CA GLU A 171 -6.26 -10.73 -14.84
C GLU A 171 -5.28 -9.53 -14.92
N ILE A 172 -4.54 -9.25 -13.85
CA ILE A 172 -3.51 -8.20 -13.84
C ILE A 172 -2.43 -8.47 -14.89
N ASN A 173 -1.97 -9.71 -15.03
CA ASN A 173 -0.96 -10.06 -16.01
C ASN A 173 -1.47 -9.87 -17.44
N LEU A 174 -2.70 -10.27 -17.74
CA LEU A 174 -3.32 -10.03 -19.06
C LEU A 174 -3.43 -8.54 -19.38
N LEU A 175 -3.81 -7.71 -18.42
CA LEU A 175 -3.85 -6.26 -18.59
C LEU A 175 -2.44 -5.68 -18.78
N GLY A 176 -1.46 -6.22 -18.04
CA GLY A 176 -0.06 -5.80 -18.09
C GLY A 176 0.66 -6.12 -19.40
N GLU A 177 0.19 -7.08 -20.21
CA GLU A 177 0.81 -7.43 -21.50
C GLU A 177 0.87 -6.25 -22.48
N ASN A 178 -0.09 -5.32 -22.39
CA ASN A 178 -0.20 -4.16 -23.26
C ASN A 178 -0.08 -2.82 -22.50
N PHE A 179 0.51 -2.86 -21.31
CA PHE A 179 0.66 -1.69 -20.47
C PHE A 179 2.14 -1.44 -20.14
N ASP A 180 2.67 -0.32 -20.66
CA ASP A 180 4.08 0.03 -20.49
C ASP A 180 4.41 0.70 -19.13
N GLY A 181 3.38 1.15 -18.40
CA GLY A 181 3.55 1.84 -17.13
C GLY A 181 3.79 0.88 -15.95
N PRO A 182 4.19 1.43 -14.80
CA PRO A 182 4.32 0.64 -13.58
C PRO A 182 2.96 0.22 -13.01
N ILE A 183 3.00 -0.87 -12.24
CA ILE A 183 1.82 -1.41 -11.56
C ILE A 183 2.07 -1.35 -10.06
N ILE A 184 1.13 -0.78 -9.30
CA ILE A 184 1.12 -0.83 -7.83
C ILE A 184 -0.09 -1.65 -7.38
N LEU A 185 0.14 -2.55 -6.44
CA LEU A 185 -0.86 -3.36 -5.78
C LEU A 185 -0.74 -3.10 -4.29
N GLY A 186 -1.80 -2.61 -3.66
CA GLY A 186 -1.85 -2.40 -2.22
C GLY A 186 -3.09 -3.03 -1.63
N GLY A 187 -3.09 -3.24 -0.31
CA GLY A 187 -4.26 -3.71 0.39
C GLY A 187 -3.98 -4.56 1.60
N ASP A 188 -5.06 -4.97 2.23
CA ASP A 188 -5.10 -5.96 3.28
C ASP A 188 -5.21 -7.35 2.65
N LEU A 189 -4.10 -8.10 2.69
CA LEU A 189 -4.05 -9.45 2.13
C LEU A 189 -4.44 -10.52 3.14
N ASN A 190 -4.68 -10.16 4.40
CA ASN A 190 -5.02 -11.08 5.49
C ASN A 190 -4.07 -12.30 5.59
N SER A 191 -2.85 -12.15 5.15
CA SER A 191 -1.82 -13.18 5.01
C SER A 191 -0.49 -12.66 5.50
N GLY A 192 0.30 -13.48 6.17
CA GLY A 192 1.67 -13.17 6.51
C GLY A 192 2.59 -13.13 5.28
N SER A 193 3.85 -12.78 5.51
CA SER A 193 4.87 -12.79 4.45
C SER A 193 5.93 -13.84 4.71
N HIS A 194 6.28 -14.62 3.68
CA HIS A 194 7.42 -15.53 3.73
C HIS A 194 8.76 -14.81 3.94
N LEU A 195 8.82 -13.49 3.70
CA LEU A 195 9.99 -12.66 3.98
C LEU A 195 10.10 -12.27 5.47
N ASP A 196 9.01 -12.43 6.22
CA ASP A 196 8.92 -12.06 7.63
C ASP A 196 8.99 -13.28 8.55
N TRP A 197 8.48 -14.44 8.11
CA TRP A 197 8.39 -15.68 8.88
C TRP A 197 9.56 -16.63 8.60
N ILE A 198 10.77 -16.16 8.85
CA ILE A 198 12.03 -16.84 8.57
C ILE A 198 12.74 -17.33 9.84
N GLU A 199 13.84 -18.05 9.67
CA GLU A 199 14.62 -18.62 10.79
C GLU A 199 15.02 -17.57 11.84
N SER A 200 15.46 -16.39 11.41
CA SER A 200 15.91 -15.35 12.33
C SER A 200 14.79 -14.73 13.16
N THR A 201 13.55 -14.74 12.65
CA THR A 201 12.37 -14.13 13.27
C THR A 201 11.45 -15.14 13.96
N LYS A 202 11.72 -16.45 13.85
CA LYS A 202 10.80 -17.51 14.30
C LYS A 202 10.39 -17.39 15.77
N LYS A 203 11.26 -16.87 16.65
CA LYS A 203 10.92 -16.65 18.07
C LYS A 203 9.72 -15.73 18.29
N TRP A 204 9.45 -14.84 17.32
CA TRP A 204 8.32 -13.93 17.33
C TRP A 204 7.05 -14.55 16.75
N HIS A 205 7.21 -15.66 16.01
CA HIS A 205 6.15 -16.37 15.30
C HIS A 205 5.93 -17.77 15.91
N TYR A 206 5.95 -17.88 17.26
CA TYR A 206 5.76 -19.15 18.01
C TYR A 206 6.69 -20.27 17.53
N ASN A 207 7.96 -19.95 17.25
CA ASN A 207 8.99 -20.83 16.70
C ASN A 207 8.61 -21.49 15.36
N LYS A 208 7.80 -20.81 14.55
CA LYS A 208 7.41 -21.27 13.22
C LYS A 208 8.14 -20.49 12.12
N ILE A 209 8.45 -21.20 11.05
CA ILE A 209 8.87 -20.66 9.76
C ILE A 209 7.74 -21.03 8.81
N VAL A 210 7.20 -20.07 8.08
CA VAL A 210 6.06 -20.30 7.19
C VAL A 210 6.34 -19.70 5.81
N GLU A 211 6.28 -20.54 4.81
CA GLU A 211 6.41 -20.16 3.39
C GLU A 211 5.07 -19.65 2.84
N TRP A 212 4.60 -18.52 3.38
CA TRP A 212 3.30 -17.93 3.05
C TRP A 212 3.08 -17.83 1.54
N PRO A 213 2.11 -18.58 0.97
CA PRO A 213 2.06 -18.78 -0.48
C PRO A 213 1.58 -17.54 -1.24
N VAL A 214 0.80 -16.66 -0.62
CA VAL A 214 0.33 -15.41 -1.25
C VAL A 214 1.50 -14.48 -1.54
N SER A 215 2.35 -14.21 -0.56
CA SER A 215 3.52 -13.35 -0.72
C SER A 215 4.56 -13.95 -1.66
N LYS A 216 4.74 -15.27 -1.65
CA LYS A 216 5.62 -15.97 -2.62
C LYS A 216 5.13 -15.80 -4.04
N LEU A 217 3.85 -16.04 -4.29
CA LEU A 217 3.25 -15.95 -5.62
C LEU A 217 3.35 -14.53 -6.19
N LEU A 218 3.21 -13.49 -5.36
CA LEU A 218 3.40 -12.11 -5.78
C LEU A 218 4.83 -11.85 -6.26
N LEU A 219 5.85 -12.29 -5.52
CA LEU A 219 7.24 -12.15 -5.94
C LEU A 219 7.55 -12.97 -7.20
N GLU A 220 7.05 -14.20 -7.32
CA GLU A 220 7.18 -15.04 -8.51
C GLU A 220 6.57 -14.38 -9.76
N ASN A 221 5.55 -13.53 -9.59
CA ASN A 221 4.96 -12.72 -10.65
C ASN A 221 5.69 -11.38 -10.89
N GLY A 222 6.87 -11.21 -10.31
CA GLY A 222 7.74 -10.05 -10.52
C GLY A 222 7.35 -8.80 -9.72
N PHE A 223 6.45 -8.92 -8.74
CA PHE A 223 6.17 -7.85 -7.80
C PHE A 223 7.26 -7.77 -6.73
N ILE A 224 7.53 -6.55 -6.27
CA ILE A 224 8.49 -6.23 -5.22
C ILE A 224 7.71 -5.73 -4.01
N ASP A 225 7.97 -6.30 -2.85
CA ASP A 225 7.45 -5.79 -1.57
C ASP A 225 8.21 -4.51 -1.21
N SER A 226 7.55 -3.35 -1.32
CA SER A 226 8.17 -2.04 -1.08
C SER A 226 8.66 -1.88 0.36
N PHE A 227 7.97 -2.51 1.32
CA PHE A 227 8.39 -2.44 2.72
C PHE A 227 9.68 -3.23 2.93
N ARG A 228 9.78 -4.45 2.40
CA ARG A 228 11.00 -5.27 2.53
C ARG A 228 12.15 -4.79 1.64
N GLU A 229 11.87 -4.15 0.51
CA GLU A 229 12.93 -3.47 -0.25
C GLU A 229 13.57 -2.32 0.54
N ALA A 230 12.76 -1.52 1.23
CA ALA A 230 13.26 -0.42 2.07
C ALA A 230 13.83 -0.89 3.41
N ASN A 231 13.37 -2.02 3.94
CA ASN A 231 13.71 -2.57 5.26
C ASN A 231 14.09 -4.05 5.13
N PRO A 232 15.27 -4.37 4.57
CA PRO A 232 15.63 -5.74 4.19
C PRO A 232 15.86 -6.68 5.38
N ASP A 233 16.17 -6.13 6.57
CA ASP A 233 16.36 -6.93 7.78
C ASP A 233 15.06 -6.97 8.61
N PRO A 234 14.32 -8.10 8.61
CA PRO A 234 13.08 -8.19 9.36
C PRO A 234 13.26 -8.14 10.88
N LEU A 235 14.45 -8.42 11.41
CA LEU A 235 14.71 -8.29 12.87
C LEU A 235 14.68 -6.83 13.34
N GLN A 236 15.03 -5.89 12.47
CA GLN A 236 15.03 -4.47 12.81
C GLN A 236 13.66 -3.83 12.62
N THR A 237 12.74 -4.50 11.91
CA THR A 237 11.42 -3.98 11.56
C THR A 237 10.34 -5.05 11.75
N MET A 238 10.23 -5.52 12.98
CA MET A 238 9.27 -6.56 13.42
C MET A 238 7.84 -6.05 13.64
N ASP A 239 7.54 -4.84 13.22
CA ASP A 239 6.21 -4.28 13.42
C ASP A 239 5.18 -4.88 12.47
N GLY A 240 4.03 -5.21 13.01
CA GLY A 240 2.87 -5.65 12.23
C GLY A 240 1.88 -4.54 11.91
N THR A 241 0.95 -4.86 11.04
CA THR A 241 -0.14 -3.96 10.62
C THR A 241 -1.51 -4.39 11.11
N GLY A 242 -1.71 -5.64 11.52
CA GLY A 242 -2.97 -6.17 12.01
C GLY A 242 -2.96 -6.62 13.46
N GLY A 243 -4.12 -6.74 14.09
CA GLY A 243 -4.29 -7.37 15.40
C GLY A 243 -3.94 -6.53 16.62
N PHE A 244 -4.07 -5.21 16.61
CA PHE A 244 -3.58 -4.31 17.69
C PHE A 244 -4.47 -4.17 18.91
N LEU A 245 -5.70 -4.64 18.89
CA LEU A 245 -6.65 -4.40 19.98
C LEU A 245 -6.68 -5.50 21.03
N ASN A 246 -5.93 -6.55 20.83
CA ASN A 246 -5.81 -7.61 21.82
C ASN A 246 -4.54 -7.41 22.65
N ASP A 247 -4.63 -7.57 23.98
CA ASP A 247 -3.50 -7.49 24.92
C ASP A 247 -2.36 -8.48 24.60
N GLU A 248 -2.60 -9.45 23.73
CA GLU A 248 -1.58 -10.35 23.20
C GLU A 248 -0.92 -9.72 21.99
N LYS A 249 0.27 -9.24 22.18
CA LYS A 249 1.14 -8.49 21.26
C LYS A 249 1.60 -9.24 19.99
N ILE A 250 0.73 -10.00 19.34
CA ILE A 250 1.06 -10.60 18.06
C ILE A 250 0.45 -9.72 16.99
N SER A 251 1.28 -8.83 16.53
CA SER A 251 0.98 -8.04 15.37
C SER A 251 1.79 -8.63 14.23
N ASP A 252 1.14 -9.00 13.15
CA ASP A 252 1.81 -9.42 11.92
C ASP A 252 1.56 -8.42 10.81
N ARG A 253 2.44 -8.36 9.86
CA ARG A 253 2.27 -7.53 8.67
C ARG A 253 1.39 -8.28 7.68
N ILE A 254 0.16 -7.80 7.52
CA ILE A 254 -0.86 -8.36 6.62
C ILE A 254 -1.36 -7.36 5.59
N ASP A 255 -0.99 -6.10 5.74
CA ASP A 255 -1.20 -5.03 4.77
C ASP A 255 0.09 -4.79 4.00
N TYR A 256 -0.01 -4.51 2.70
CA TYR A 256 1.15 -4.42 1.82
C TYR A 256 0.99 -3.35 0.76
N ILE A 257 2.14 -2.86 0.27
CA ILE A 257 2.27 -2.17 -1.01
C ILE A 257 3.33 -2.92 -1.81
N TYR A 258 2.88 -3.61 -2.84
CA TYR A 258 3.72 -4.25 -3.84
C TYR A 258 3.76 -3.39 -5.10
N TYR A 259 4.84 -3.45 -5.84
CA TYR A 259 4.93 -2.79 -7.13
C TYR A 259 5.71 -3.61 -8.15
N LYS A 260 5.51 -3.30 -9.43
CA LYS A 260 6.20 -3.93 -10.56
C LYS A 260 6.39 -2.91 -11.67
N GLY A 261 7.55 -2.94 -12.35
CA GLY A 261 7.88 -2.05 -13.46
C GLY A 261 9.17 -1.27 -13.25
N LYS A 262 9.80 -0.86 -14.36
CA LYS A 262 11.15 -0.25 -14.35
C LYS A 262 11.18 1.21 -13.90
N HIS A 263 10.02 1.87 -13.93
CA HIS A 263 9.90 3.31 -13.68
C HIS A 263 9.69 3.67 -12.20
N LEU A 264 9.50 2.67 -11.34
CA LEU A 264 9.38 2.86 -9.90
C LEU A 264 10.55 2.21 -9.17
N LYS A 265 10.98 2.87 -8.09
CA LYS A 265 11.89 2.30 -7.09
C LYS A 265 11.51 2.83 -5.72
N THR A 266 11.44 1.96 -4.72
CA THR A 266 11.18 2.38 -3.35
C THR A 266 12.30 3.27 -2.83
N LYS A 267 11.93 4.46 -2.35
CA LYS A 267 12.81 5.36 -1.60
C LYS A 267 12.76 5.04 -0.12
N THR A 268 11.56 4.96 0.44
CA THR A 268 11.29 4.61 1.83
C THR A 268 9.96 3.89 1.92
N SER A 269 9.82 3.03 2.92
CA SER A 269 8.54 2.45 3.31
C SER A 269 8.49 2.27 4.81
N ARG A 270 7.36 2.60 5.43
CA ARG A 270 7.16 2.50 6.87
C ARG A 270 5.73 2.17 7.25
N ILE A 271 5.57 1.61 8.42
CA ILE A 271 4.28 1.46 9.08
C ILE A 271 3.99 2.75 9.87
N VAL A 272 2.78 3.26 9.73
CA VAL A 272 2.31 4.43 10.50
C VAL A 272 1.85 3.96 11.86
N LYS A 273 2.49 4.44 12.92
CA LYS A 273 2.27 4.00 14.31
C LYS A 273 1.82 5.11 15.23
N GLU A 274 2.11 6.34 14.83
CA GLU A 274 1.98 7.50 15.69
C GLU A 274 0.53 7.96 15.73
N ASP A 275 0.06 8.27 16.93
CA ASP A 275 -1.20 8.98 17.09
C ASP A 275 -1.15 10.34 16.37
N PRO A 276 -2.22 10.74 15.69
CA PRO A 276 -2.25 12.04 15.05
C PRO A 276 -2.37 13.16 16.12
N PRO A 277 -1.89 14.37 15.84
CA PRO A 277 -1.97 15.48 16.77
C PRO A 277 -3.39 15.73 17.29
N GLY A 278 -3.56 15.66 18.63
CA GLY A 278 -4.85 15.83 19.28
C GLY A 278 -5.90 14.76 18.96
N GLY A 279 -5.44 13.56 18.67
CA GLY A 279 -6.28 12.39 18.37
C GLY A 279 -5.60 11.10 18.78
N PHE A 280 -6.13 9.98 18.30
CA PHE A 280 -5.56 8.65 18.48
C PHE A 280 -5.67 7.88 17.16
N PHE A 281 -4.83 6.86 17.01
CA PHE A 281 -4.86 5.99 15.83
C PHE A 281 -6.09 5.09 15.92
N ASN A 282 -6.98 5.22 14.95
CA ASN A 282 -8.32 4.66 15.00
C ASN A 282 -8.56 3.59 13.96
N SER A 283 -7.90 2.46 14.10
CA SER A 283 -8.17 1.23 13.36
C SER A 283 -7.53 0.06 14.09
N ASP A 284 -8.02 -1.15 13.87
CA ASP A 284 -7.37 -2.40 14.24
C ASP A 284 -6.22 -2.78 13.27
N HIS A 285 -6.05 -2.00 12.20
CA HIS A 285 -4.90 -2.04 11.31
C HIS A 285 -4.09 -0.75 11.36
N ARG A 286 -2.77 -0.86 11.25
CA ARG A 286 -1.87 0.25 10.94
C ARG A 286 -1.73 0.43 9.44
N ALA A 287 -1.56 1.68 9.01
CA ALA A 287 -1.31 1.95 7.60
C ALA A 287 0.15 1.67 7.22
N ILE A 288 0.36 1.32 5.95
CA ILE A 288 1.69 1.34 5.31
C ILE A 288 1.75 2.53 4.37
N ILE A 289 2.87 3.23 4.38
CA ILE A 289 3.17 4.30 3.45
C ILE A 289 4.51 4.05 2.79
N SER A 290 4.51 4.08 1.46
CA SER A 290 5.72 3.93 0.65
C SER A 290 5.92 5.18 -0.21
N VAL A 291 7.16 5.64 -0.29
CA VAL A 291 7.58 6.72 -1.18
C VAL A 291 8.41 6.10 -2.29
N PHE A 292 8.03 6.36 -3.52
CA PHE A 292 8.72 5.87 -4.70
C PHE A 292 9.41 7.01 -5.44
N TYR A 293 10.59 6.75 -5.99
CA TYR A 293 11.12 7.54 -7.08
C TYR A 293 10.42 7.13 -8.37
N MET A 294 9.94 8.10 -9.14
CA MET A 294 9.49 7.94 -10.51
C MET A 294 10.65 8.31 -11.46
N ASN A 295 11.04 7.40 -12.38
CA ASN A 295 12.20 7.55 -13.26
C ASN A 295 11.77 7.82 -14.71
#